data_a810249aeaec0b603865f035b9c52275
#
_entry.id   a810249aeaec0b603865f035b9c52275
#
_cell.length_a   1.000
_cell.length_b   1.000
_cell.length_c   1.000
_cell.angle_alpha   90.00
_cell.angle_beta   90.00
_cell.angle_gamma   90.00
#
_symmetry.space_group_name_H-M   'P 1'
#
loop_
_entity.id
_entity.type
_entity.pdbx_description
1 polymer ?
#
loop_
_entity_poly.entity_id
_entity_poly.type
_entity_poly.pdbx_seq_one_letter_code
_entity_poly.pdbx_strand_id
1 'polypeptide(L)'
;MAHGAMISKPPRKTTGEGRLTAVPKVRLYVERPEEENWFVHVGHVTERGRWRTEPHAHPAYGQLIFVRNGRGVMNLEGRSVPFEGPCALLVPTECIHGLDYEIDVDRWVVTIEVSYLTQVNAKLHEFIALWSSPRMIPFAHSADAASEFYTLIQRLKQEVESDAVGQVTGTEALLTMLLLTLIREARHEQTVNDSAPRHDVRLVERFRKLIDEHYRSNLPLQEYASMLAVSLVQLRAACASAAEKSPTKMIHARIITEAKRELIFGDMSVEQIAFWLGFADAAYFTRFFRREVGQAPSQFRSDARR
;
A
#
# COMPACT_ATOMS: atom_id res chain seq x y z
N MET A 1 27.43 -8.67 -22.32
CA MET A 1 26.68 -7.95 -23.37
C MET A 1 25.39 -7.47 -22.75
N ALA A 2 25.27 -6.16 -22.58
CA ALA A 2 24.14 -5.55 -21.88
C ALA A 2 22.86 -5.65 -22.72
N HIS A 3 21.84 -6.32 -22.20
CA HIS A 3 20.47 -6.20 -22.70
C HIS A 3 19.69 -5.32 -21.74
N GLY A 4 19.67 -4.03 -22.07
CA GLY A 4 18.75 -3.07 -21.44
C GLY A 4 17.31 -3.48 -21.72
N ALA A 5 16.55 -3.79 -20.68
CA ALA A 5 15.11 -4.01 -20.79
C ALA A 5 14.46 -2.69 -21.23
N MET A 6 14.02 -2.63 -22.48
CA MET A 6 13.16 -1.55 -22.98
C MET A 6 11.86 -1.59 -22.20
N ILE A 7 11.67 -0.58 -21.34
CA ILE A 7 10.34 -0.19 -20.88
C ILE A 7 9.61 0.29 -22.13
N SER A 8 8.64 -0.48 -22.62
CA SER A 8 7.82 -0.09 -23.75
C SER A 8 7.08 1.21 -23.39
N LYS A 9 7.36 2.27 -24.16
CA LYS A 9 6.60 3.53 -24.10
C LYS A 9 5.11 3.23 -24.28
N PRO A 10 4.25 3.69 -23.37
CA PRO A 10 2.82 3.64 -23.62
C PRO A 10 2.47 4.52 -24.83
N PRO A 11 1.44 4.16 -25.60
CA PRO A 11 1.08 4.89 -26.80
C PRO A 11 0.59 6.31 -26.45
N ARG A 12 1.13 7.31 -27.12
CA ARG A 12 0.60 8.68 -27.12
C ARG A 12 -0.77 8.68 -27.81
N LYS A 13 -1.83 9.05 -27.09
CA LYS A 13 -3.08 9.55 -27.69
C LYS A 13 -3.78 10.53 -26.74
N THR A 14 -3.81 11.75 -27.15
CA THR A 14 -4.91 12.67 -27.56
C THR A 14 -6.07 12.83 -26.59
N THR A 15 -6.24 14.09 -26.18
CA THR A 15 -7.36 14.76 -25.55
C THR A 15 -8.73 14.24 -26.00
N GLY A 16 -9.50 13.79 -25.04
CA GLY A 16 -10.93 13.53 -25.15
C GLY A 16 -11.48 13.29 -23.75
N GLU A 17 -12.36 14.19 -23.30
CA GLU A 17 -13.15 14.01 -22.08
C GLU A 17 -14.11 12.82 -22.28
N GLY A 18 -13.62 11.62 -21.94
CA GLY A 18 -14.40 10.40 -21.88
C GLY A 18 -14.45 9.88 -20.45
N ARG A 19 -15.64 9.66 -19.92
CA ARG A 19 -15.85 8.92 -18.67
C ARG A 19 -15.06 7.61 -18.74
N LEU A 20 -14.02 7.49 -17.90
CA LEU A 20 -13.29 6.24 -17.74
C LEU A 20 -14.25 5.20 -17.11
N THR A 21 -14.76 4.29 -17.94
CA THR A 21 -15.64 3.19 -17.51
C THR A 21 -14.89 2.01 -16.93
N ALA A 22 -13.55 1.96 -17.04
CA ALA A 22 -12.69 0.98 -16.41
C ALA A 22 -11.32 1.59 -16.10
N VAL A 23 -10.78 1.30 -14.92
CA VAL A 23 -9.41 1.68 -14.55
C VAL A 23 -8.46 0.66 -15.15
N PRO A 24 -7.46 1.08 -15.94
CA PRO A 24 -6.47 0.17 -16.49
C PRO A 24 -5.72 -0.55 -15.35
N LYS A 25 -5.78 -1.87 -15.32
CA LYS A 25 -4.89 -2.69 -14.48
C LYS A 25 -3.59 -2.85 -15.24
N VAL A 26 -2.55 -2.13 -14.83
CA VAL A 26 -1.22 -2.32 -15.41
C VAL A 26 -0.56 -3.47 -14.67
N ARG A 27 -0.33 -4.57 -15.37
CA ARG A 27 0.61 -5.60 -14.89
C ARG A 27 2.00 -5.00 -15.07
N LEU A 28 2.68 -4.65 -14.00
CA LEU A 28 4.05 -4.13 -14.01
C LEU A 28 5.06 -5.16 -14.52
N TYR A 29 4.69 -6.42 -14.52
CA TYR A 29 5.46 -7.54 -14.98
C TYR A 29 4.70 -8.33 -16.03
N VAL A 30 5.33 -8.51 -17.18
CA VAL A 30 5.12 -9.72 -17.96
C VAL A 30 5.69 -10.82 -17.07
N GLU A 31 4.79 -11.66 -16.52
CA GLU A 31 5.21 -12.88 -15.85
C GLU A 31 6.19 -13.61 -16.78
N ARG A 32 7.46 -13.65 -16.39
CA ARG A 32 8.41 -14.59 -16.96
C ARG A 32 8.26 -15.84 -16.10
N PRO A 33 7.65 -16.92 -16.63
CA PRO A 33 7.41 -18.15 -15.88
C PRO A 33 8.69 -18.83 -15.39
N GLU A 34 9.85 -18.34 -15.84
CA GLU A 34 11.18 -18.91 -15.61
C GLU A 34 11.92 -18.27 -14.43
N GLU A 35 11.39 -17.18 -13.85
CA GLU A 35 12.01 -16.46 -12.72
C GLU A 35 11.15 -16.67 -11.47
N GLU A 36 11.31 -17.80 -10.81
CA GLU A 36 10.49 -18.28 -9.69
C GLU A 36 10.55 -17.46 -8.37
N ASN A 37 11.30 -16.34 -8.28
CA ASN A 37 11.56 -15.70 -6.99
C ASN A 37 11.59 -14.15 -6.98
N TRP A 38 10.74 -13.46 -7.74
CA TRP A 38 10.76 -12.00 -7.74
C TRP A 38 9.74 -11.39 -6.76
N PHE A 39 10.11 -11.36 -5.48
CA PHE A 39 9.29 -10.71 -4.45
C PHE A 39 9.51 -9.21 -4.35
N VAL A 40 10.65 -8.72 -4.82
CA VAL A 40 11.03 -7.29 -4.75
C VAL A 40 11.70 -6.87 -6.06
N HIS A 41 11.25 -5.75 -6.63
CA HIS A 41 11.90 -5.10 -7.77
C HIS A 41 12.22 -3.65 -7.47
N VAL A 42 13.38 -3.18 -7.94
CA VAL A 42 13.82 -1.80 -7.77
C VAL A 42 14.12 -1.16 -9.11
N GLY A 43 13.26 -0.22 -9.51
CA GLY A 43 13.43 0.61 -10.71
C GLY A 43 13.96 2.00 -10.37
N HIS A 44 14.85 2.53 -11.21
CA HIS A 44 15.27 3.93 -11.16
C HIS A 44 14.83 4.63 -12.44
N VAL A 45 14.18 5.77 -12.30
CA VAL A 45 13.63 6.55 -13.41
C VAL A 45 14.01 8.01 -13.26
N THR A 46 14.68 8.51 -14.30
CA THR A 46 14.95 9.94 -14.46
C THR A 46 14.24 10.40 -15.72
N GLU A 47 13.32 11.35 -15.58
CA GLU A 47 12.57 11.95 -16.70
C GLU A 47 12.76 13.45 -16.70
N ARG A 48 12.86 14.03 -17.91
CA ARG A 48 12.94 15.49 -18.10
C ARG A 48 11.61 16.04 -18.52
N GLY A 49 11.23 17.16 -17.92
CA GLY A 49 9.98 17.86 -18.19
C GLY A 49 8.78 17.20 -17.51
N ARG A 50 7.58 17.59 -17.95
CA ARG A 50 6.33 17.07 -17.40
C ARG A 50 6.08 15.64 -17.87
N TRP A 51 5.75 14.77 -16.92
CA TRP A 51 5.44 13.38 -17.18
C TRP A 51 4.26 12.89 -16.34
N ARG A 52 3.44 12.00 -16.91
CA ARG A 52 2.23 11.52 -16.26
C ARG A 52 2.06 10.01 -16.42
N THR A 53 1.62 9.35 -15.34
CA THR A 53 1.04 8.01 -15.42
C THR A 53 -0.47 8.08 -15.42
N GLU A 54 -1.10 7.31 -16.28
CA GLU A 54 -2.56 7.12 -16.23
C GLU A 54 -2.94 6.41 -14.94
N PRO A 55 -4.15 6.66 -14.39
CA PRO A 55 -4.65 5.97 -13.22
C PRO A 55 -4.65 4.45 -13.42
N HIS A 56 -4.01 3.72 -12.50
CA HIS A 56 -3.90 2.27 -12.54
C HIS A 56 -3.81 1.70 -11.13
N ALA A 57 -3.89 0.38 -10.98
CA ALA A 57 -3.75 -0.32 -9.71
C ALA A 57 -2.96 -1.62 -9.89
N HIS A 58 -2.27 -2.04 -8.84
CA HIS A 58 -1.49 -3.27 -8.79
C HIS A 58 -2.14 -4.25 -7.81
N PRO A 59 -2.77 -5.35 -8.28
CA PRO A 59 -3.50 -6.25 -7.40
C PRO A 59 -2.62 -7.02 -6.40
N ALA A 60 -1.40 -7.36 -6.81
CA ALA A 60 -0.51 -8.22 -6.03
C ALA A 60 0.71 -7.49 -5.44
N TYR A 61 0.87 -6.20 -5.73
CA TYR A 61 2.08 -5.45 -5.36
C TYR A 61 1.75 -4.14 -4.67
N GLY A 62 2.49 -3.86 -3.59
CA GLY A 62 2.61 -2.52 -3.04
C GLY A 62 3.80 -1.79 -3.66
N GLN A 63 3.73 -0.46 -3.76
CA GLN A 63 4.83 0.36 -4.26
C GLN A 63 5.28 1.38 -3.23
N LEU A 64 6.59 1.46 -3.09
CA LEU A 64 7.28 2.55 -2.42
C LEU A 64 8.00 3.36 -3.50
N ILE A 65 7.57 4.61 -3.70
CA ILE A 65 8.17 5.51 -4.68
C ILE A 65 8.93 6.58 -3.92
N PHE A 66 10.25 6.54 -3.96
CA PHE A 66 11.10 7.58 -3.39
C PHE A 66 11.40 8.63 -4.47
N VAL A 67 10.87 9.83 -4.30
CA VAL A 67 11.17 10.98 -5.13
C VAL A 67 12.33 11.72 -4.49
N ARG A 68 13.50 11.60 -5.09
CA ARG A 68 14.72 12.29 -4.61
C ARG A 68 14.67 13.78 -4.96
N ASN A 69 14.30 14.05 -6.20
CA ASN A 69 14.13 15.40 -6.75
C ASN A 69 12.89 15.43 -7.62
N GLY A 70 12.23 16.58 -7.65
CA GLY A 70 11.04 16.81 -8.45
C GLY A 70 9.82 17.11 -7.59
N ARG A 71 8.78 17.55 -8.23
CA ARG A 71 7.48 17.82 -7.60
C ARG A 71 6.35 17.44 -8.53
N GLY A 72 5.18 17.25 -7.95
CA GLY A 72 4.00 16.89 -8.73
C GLY A 72 2.79 16.62 -7.86
N VAL A 73 1.83 15.94 -8.44
CA VAL A 73 0.59 15.52 -7.79
C VAL A 73 0.40 14.02 -7.96
N MET A 74 0.18 13.33 -6.86
CA MET A 74 -0.27 11.95 -6.84
C MET A 74 -1.79 11.92 -6.74
N ASN A 75 -2.45 11.35 -7.72
CA ASN A 75 -3.88 11.12 -7.69
C ASN A 75 -4.15 9.74 -7.08
N LEU A 76 -4.84 9.71 -5.95
CA LEU A 76 -5.13 8.52 -5.16
C LEU A 76 -6.65 8.38 -5.00
N GLU A 77 -7.24 7.35 -5.61
CA GLU A 77 -8.67 7.09 -5.48
C GLU A 77 -9.56 8.35 -5.68
N GLY A 78 -9.17 9.21 -6.63
CA GLY A 78 -9.87 10.47 -6.92
C GLY A 78 -9.46 11.67 -6.06
N ARG A 79 -8.50 11.51 -5.14
CA ARG A 79 -7.91 12.62 -4.37
C ARG A 79 -6.56 13.02 -4.95
N SER A 80 -6.29 14.31 -4.95
CA SER A 80 -5.00 14.85 -5.40
C SER A 80 -4.12 15.17 -4.19
N VAL A 81 -2.96 14.53 -4.10
CA VAL A 81 -1.97 14.73 -3.04
C VAL A 81 -0.73 15.35 -3.67
N PRO A 82 -0.45 16.64 -3.44
CA PRO A 82 0.77 17.27 -3.91
C PRO A 82 1.98 16.69 -3.18
N PHE A 83 3.10 16.56 -3.88
CA PHE A 83 4.36 16.13 -3.30
C PHE A 83 5.54 16.93 -3.87
N GLU A 84 6.59 17.04 -3.05
CA GLU A 84 7.88 17.63 -3.41
C GLU A 84 8.99 16.78 -2.77
N GLY A 85 10.03 16.45 -3.55
CA GLY A 85 11.17 15.67 -3.08
C GLY A 85 12.13 16.49 -2.20
N PRO A 86 12.83 15.84 -1.25
CA PRO A 86 12.82 14.39 -1.03
C PRO A 86 11.58 13.90 -0.25
N CYS A 87 10.86 12.94 -0.80
CA CYS A 87 9.71 12.32 -0.14
C CYS A 87 9.53 10.85 -0.58
N ALA A 88 8.82 10.08 0.22
CA ALA A 88 8.37 8.74 -0.13
C ALA A 88 6.86 8.72 -0.32
N LEU A 89 6.41 8.13 -1.42
CA LEU A 89 5.00 7.88 -1.71
C LEU A 89 4.75 6.38 -1.52
N LEU A 90 3.84 6.03 -0.64
CA LEU A 90 3.44 4.65 -0.39
C LEU A 90 2.10 4.38 -1.05
N VAL A 91 2.08 3.38 -1.90
CA VAL A 91 0.90 2.93 -2.62
C VAL A 91 0.62 1.48 -2.25
N PRO A 92 -0.40 1.23 -1.41
CA PRO A 92 -0.83 -0.13 -1.09
C PRO A 92 -1.35 -0.86 -2.33
N THR A 93 -1.49 -2.19 -2.20
CA THR A 93 -2.12 -3.02 -3.23
C THR A 93 -3.54 -2.55 -3.53
N GLU A 94 -3.97 -2.76 -4.78
CA GLU A 94 -5.30 -2.40 -5.28
C GLU A 94 -5.68 -0.91 -5.20
N CYS A 95 -4.78 -0.06 -4.68
CA CYS A 95 -4.99 1.37 -4.64
C CYS A 95 -4.88 1.96 -6.06
N ILE A 96 -5.95 2.58 -6.54
CA ILE A 96 -5.94 3.30 -7.82
C ILE A 96 -5.11 4.57 -7.66
N HIS A 97 -4.03 4.66 -8.41
CA HIS A 97 -3.14 5.79 -8.35
C HIS A 97 -2.64 6.21 -9.73
N GLY A 98 -2.30 7.49 -9.84
CA GLY A 98 -1.63 8.09 -10.98
C GLY A 98 -0.72 9.21 -10.51
N LEU A 99 0.34 9.47 -11.25
CA LEU A 99 1.34 10.49 -10.90
C LEU A 99 1.44 11.50 -12.04
N ASP A 100 1.39 12.77 -11.72
CA ASP A 100 1.61 13.89 -12.64
C ASP A 100 2.80 14.70 -12.13
N TYR A 101 3.94 14.55 -12.77
CA TYR A 101 5.17 15.28 -12.44
C TYR A 101 5.23 16.56 -13.22
N GLU A 102 5.49 17.69 -12.56
CA GLU A 102 5.51 19.03 -13.17
C GLU A 102 6.85 19.38 -13.80
N ILE A 103 7.96 18.85 -13.24
CA ILE A 103 9.34 19.16 -13.63
C ILE A 103 10.17 17.88 -13.68
N ASP A 104 11.43 18.05 -14.07
CA ASP A 104 12.42 16.97 -14.04
C ASP A 104 12.38 16.19 -12.73
N VAL A 105 12.31 14.87 -12.85
CA VAL A 105 12.17 13.97 -11.71
C VAL A 105 13.31 12.96 -11.65
N ASP A 106 13.81 12.74 -10.44
CA ASP A 106 14.67 11.62 -10.06
C ASP A 106 13.93 10.80 -9.01
N ARG A 107 13.48 9.61 -9.41
CA ARG A 107 12.70 8.73 -8.55
C ARG A 107 13.15 7.29 -8.60
N TRP A 108 12.96 6.62 -7.50
CA TRP A 108 13.16 5.18 -7.32
C TRP A 108 11.83 4.52 -6.99
N VAL A 109 11.55 3.40 -7.63
CA VAL A 109 10.31 2.63 -7.41
C VAL A 109 10.69 1.26 -6.90
N VAL A 110 10.34 0.97 -5.65
CA VAL A 110 10.45 -0.36 -5.05
C VAL A 110 9.07 -0.99 -5.10
N THR A 111 8.93 -2.00 -5.93
CA THR A 111 7.71 -2.80 -6.06
C THR A 111 7.87 -4.06 -5.24
N ILE A 112 6.92 -4.34 -4.35
CA ILE A 112 7.03 -5.41 -3.36
C ILE A 112 5.77 -6.26 -3.43
N GLU A 113 5.95 -7.57 -3.60
CA GLU A 113 4.83 -8.50 -3.56
C GLU A 113 4.21 -8.58 -2.15
N VAL A 114 2.88 -8.64 -2.08
CA VAL A 114 2.13 -8.62 -0.80
C VAL A 114 2.45 -9.81 0.09
N SER A 115 2.64 -10.99 -0.48
CA SER A 115 3.01 -12.19 0.27
C SER A 115 4.34 -11.98 1.01
N TYR A 116 5.30 -11.37 0.32
CA TYR A 116 6.62 -11.06 0.88
C TYR A 116 6.55 -9.94 1.95
N LEU A 117 5.81 -8.86 1.67
CA LEU A 117 5.51 -7.83 2.67
C LEU A 117 4.91 -8.42 3.94
N THR A 118 4.09 -9.44 3.80
CA THR A 118 3.48 -10.11 4.96
C THR A 118 4.49 -10.88 5.78
N GLN A 119 5.45 -11.56 5.17
CA GLN A 119 6.50 -12.29 5.87
C GLN A 119 7.44 -11.33 6.60
N VAL A 120 7.84 -10.24 5.95
CA VAL A 120 8.66 -9.18 6.56
C VAL A 120 7.89 -8.45 7.67
N ASN A 121 6.60 -8.20 7.46
CA ASN A 121 5.72 -7.49 8.39
C ASN A 121 5.31 -8.30 9.61
N ALA A 122 5.43 -9.63 9.59
CA ALA A 122 5.12 -10.47 10.75
C ALA A 122 5.95 -10.11 11.99
N LYS A 123 7.05 -9.37 11.80
CA LYS A 123 7.97 -8.95 12.87
C LYS A 123 7.61 -7.61 13.52
N LEU A 124 6.79 -6.77 12.88
CA LEU A 124 6.46 -5.41 13.36
C LEU A 124 5.06 -4.98 12.89
N HIS A 125 4.15 -4.81 13.84
CA HIS A 125 2.78 -4.32 13.55
C HIS A 125 2.76 -2.95 12.84
N GLU A 126 3.76 -2.13 13.07
CA GLU A 126 3.92 -0.82 12.44
C GLU A 126 4.05 -0.91 10.92
N PHE A 127 4.60 -1.99 10.39
CA PHE A 127 4.69 -2.19 8.93
C PHE A 127 3.30 -2.39 8.30
N ILE A 128 2.40 -3.11 8.96
CA ILE A 128 1.01 -3.28 8.51
C ILE A 128 0.32 -1.91 8.45
N ALA A 129 0.51 -1.09 9.50
CA ALA A 129 -0.05 0.26 9.56
C ALA A 129 0.51 1.18 8.46
N LEU A 130 1.77 1.00 8.07
CA LEU A 130 2.41 1.77 7.00
C LEU A 130 1.71 1.53 5.65
N TRP A 131 1.30 0.29 5.38
CA TRP A 131 0.65 -0.13 4.13
C TRP A 131 -0.89 -0.14 4.17
N SER A 132 -1.49 0.28 5.28
CA SER A 132 -2.96 0.27 5.43
C SER A 132 -3.69 1.32 4.59
N SER A 133 -2.99 2.36 4.19
CA SER A 133 -3.53 3.44 3.35
C SER A 133 -2.42 4.13 2.57
N PRO A 134 -2.72 4.65 1.36
CA PRO A 134 -1.74 5.41 0.60
C PRO A 134 -1.38 6.68 1.36
N ARG A 135 -0.08 7.04 1.32
CA ARG A 135 0.43 8.23 2.01
C ARG A 135 1.70 8.79 1.37
N MET A 136 1.94 10.07 1.61
CA MET A 136 3.21 10.73 1.34
C MET A 136 3.92 10.96 2.66
N ILE A 137 5.22 10.67 2.71
CA ILE A 137 6.10 10.88 3.87
C ILE A 137 7.24 11.79 3.40
N PRO A 138 7.28 13.04 3.84
CA PRO A 138 8.36 13.96 3.50
C PRO A 138 9.61 13.66 4.33
N PHE A 139 10.79 13.84 3.74
CA PHE A 139 12.08 13.84 4.46
C PHE A 139 12.48 15.28 4.80
N ALA A 140 11.56 16.05 5.34
CA ALA A 140 11.76 17.47 5.58
C ALA A 140 12.64 17.78 6.79
N HIS A 141 12.80 16.81 7.71
CA HIS A 141 13.42 17.03 9.01
C HIS A 141 14.90 16.63 9.07
N SER A 142 15.39 15.84 8.12
CA SER A 142 16.76 15.40 8.08
C SER A 142 17.24 15.14 6.64
N ALA A 143 18.13 15.98 6.15
CA ALA A 143 18.83 15.73 4.89
C ALA A 143 19.65 14.42 4.96
N ASP A 144 20.11 14.06 6.16
CA ASP A 144 20.84 12.81 6.41
C ASP A 144 19.94 11.60 6.25
N ALA A 145 18.69 11.66 6.74
CA ALA A 145 17.73 10.57 6.58
C ALA A 145 17.36 10.31 5.11
N ALA A 146 17.18 11.36 4.31
CA ALA A 146 16.94 11.23 2.87
C ALA A 146 18.15 10.62 2.15
N SER A 147 19.36 11.00 2.53
CA SER A 147 20.61 10.47 1.96
C SER A 147 20.84 9.02 2.35
N GLU A 148 20.58 8.66 3.61
CA GLU A 148 20.65 7.28 4.10
C GLU A 148 19.62 6.41 3.37
N PHE A 149 18.38 6.88 3.26
CA PHE A 149 17.30 6.18 2.56
C PHE A 149 17.63 5.93 1.09
N TYR A 150 18.20 6.92 0.41
CA TYR A 150 18.68 6.78 -0.95
C TYR A 150 19.77 5.70 -1.06
N THR A 151 20.73 5.70 -0.14
CA THR A 151 21.80 4.69 -0.09
C THR A 151 21.25 3.29 0.13
N LEU A 152 20.25 3.14 1.00
CA LEU A 152 19.58 1.85 1.24
C LEU A 152 18.86 1.34 -0.01
N ILE A 153 18.18 2.22 -0.76
CA ILE A 153 17.52 1.82 -2.03
C ILE A 153 18.54 1.37 -3.07
N GLN A 154 19.68 2.08 -3.19
CA GLN A 154 20.74 1.68 -4.12
C GLN A 154 21.31 0.30 -3.75
N ARG A 155 21.56 0.06 -2.47
CA ARG A 155 22.02 -1.25 -1.97
C ARG A 155 20.97 -2.34 -2.21
N LEU A 156 19.69 -2.04 -1.96
CA LEU A 156 18.61 -2.97 -2.25
C LEU A 156 18.57 -3.35 -3.73
N LYS A 157 18.74 -2.37 -4.62
CA LYS A 157 18.82 -2.66 -6.06
C LYS A 157 19.99 -3.60 -6.39
N GLN A 158 21.18 -3.32 -5.86
CA GLN A 158 22.35 -4.16 -6.08
C GLN A 158 22.14 -5.59 -5.55
N GLU A 159 21.56 -5.71 -4.35
CA GLU A 159 21.29 -7.00 -3.72
C GLU A 159 20.27 -7.83 -4.53
N VAL A 160 19.16 -7.22 -4.94
CA VAL A 160 18.11 -7.87 -5.75
C VAL A 160 18.65 -8.34 -7.12
N GLU A 161 19.59 -7.59 -7.71
CA GLU A 161 20.21 -7.92 -9.00
C GLU A 161 21.43 -8.84 -8.87
N SER A 162 21.80 -9.25 -7.65
CA SER A 162 22.98 -10.09 -7.41
C SER A 162 22.61 -11.57 -7.38
N ASP A 163 23.58 -12.43 -7.72
CA ASP A 163 23.50 -13.88 -7.52
C ASP A 163 24.32 -14.31 -6.29
N ALA A 164 24.52 -13.38 -5.32
CA ALA A 164 25.39 -13.63 -4.18
C ALA A 164 24.74 -14.59 -3.17
N VAL A 165 25.58 -15.31 -2.46
CA VAL A 165 25.14 -16.15 -1.32
C VAL A 165 24.45 -15.30 -0.28
N GLY A 166 23.20 -15.65 0.08
CA GLY A 166 22.42 -14.91 1.07
C GLY A 166 21.61 -13.74 0.50
N GLN A 167 21.52 -13.60 -0.82
CA GLN A 167 20.76 -12.54 -1.52
C GLN A 167 19.33 -12.33 -0.94
N VAL A 168 18.58 -13.40 -0.69
CA VAL A 168 17.22 -13.32 -0.12
C VAL A 168 17.26 -12.65 1.27
N THR A 169 18.19 -13.11 2.12
CA THR A 169 18.34 -12.53 3.48
C THR A 169 18.83 -11.10 3.44
N GLY A 170 19.74 -10.77 2.53
CA GLY A 170 20.22 -9.40 2.32
C GLY A 170 19.10 -8.46 1.85
N THR A 171 18.28 -8.93 0.89
CA THR A 171 17.09 -8.21 0.40
C THR A 171 16.10 -7.94 1.54
N GLU A 172 15.79 -8.95 2.37
CA GLU A 172 14.91 -8.80 3.55
C GLU A 172 15.44 -7.79 4.56
N ALA A 173 16.74 -7.85 4.86
CA ALA A 173 17.37 -6.93 5.81
C ALA A 173 17.31 -5.48 5.32
N LEU A 174 17.65 -5.24 4.05
CA LEU A 174 17.63 -3.91 3.44
C LEU A 174 16.21 -3.36 3.33
N LEU A 175 15.24 -4.19 2.93
CA LEU A 175 13.84 -3.80 2.91
C LEU A 175 13.33 -3.46 4.30
N THR A 176 13.68 -4.25 5.31
CA THR A 176 13.34 -3.99 6.71
C THR A 176 13.90 -2.64 7.16
N MET A 177 15.15 -2.32 6.83
CA MET A 177 15.75 -1.03 7.16
C MET A 177 15.06 0.14 6.46
N LEU A 178 14.71 0.00 5.18
CA LEU A 178 13.93 1.00 4.44
C LEU A 178 12.59 1.30 5.13
N LEU A 179 11.83 0.24 5.48
CA LEU A 179 10.54 0.38 6.13
C LEU A 179 10.65 0.99 7.53
N LEU A 180 11.69 0.63 8.31
CA LEU A 180 11.96 1.24 9.61
C LEU A 180 12.26 2.74 9.49
N THR A 181 13.05 3.14 8.50
CA THR A 181 13.35 4.56 8.23
C THR A 181 12.06 5.31 7.93
N LEU A 182 11.19 4.77 7.07
CA LEU A 182 9.89 5.40 6.77
C LEU A 182 8.99 5.54 8.00
N ILE A 183 8.95 4.54 8.88
CA ILE A 183 8.19 4.63 10.13
C ILE A 183 8.72 5.75 11.02
N ARG A 184 10.04 5.87 11.11
CA ARG A 184 10.69 6.92 11.90
C ARG A 184 10.35 8.31 11.35
N GLU A 185 10.49 8.51 10.04
CA GLU A 185 10.13 9.78 9.39
C GLU A 185 8.63 10.10 9.52
N ALA A 186 7.76 9.13 9.31
CA ALA A 186 6.32 9.31 9.49
C ALA A 186 5.95 9.69 10.95
N ARG A 187 6.67 9.18 11.94
CA ARG A 187 6.49 9.57 13.34
C ARG A 187 7.03 10.97 13.63
N HIS A 188 8.18 11.34 13.05
CA HIS A 188 8.71 12.70 13.17
C HIS A 188 7.77 13.74 12.57
N GLU A 189 7.19 13.46 11.41
CA GLU A 189 6.17 14.33 10.81
C GLU A 189 4.96 14.54 11.75
N GLN A 190 4.48 13.46 12.36
CA GLN A 190 3.39 13.53 13.34
C GLN A 190 3.77 14.38 14.55
N THR A 191 4.99 14.28 15.07
CA THR A 191 5.44 15.05 16.24
C THR A 191 5.68 16.54 15.94
N VAL A 192 6.05 16.90 14.73
CA VAL A 192 6.33 18.29 14.32
C VAL A 192 5.05 19.03 13.88
N ASN A 193 4.12 18.33 13.20
CA ASN A 193 2.79 18.87 12.91
C ASN A 193 1.88 18.92 14.15
N ASP A 194 2.32 18.26 15.23
CA ASP A 194 1.63 18.19 16.51
C ASP A 194 2.13 19.26 17.49
N SER A 195 1.70 20.47 17.29
CA SER A 195 1.45 21.36 18.44
C SER A 195 0.18 20.97 19.23
N ALA A 196 -0.43 19.86 18.96
CA ALA A 196 -1.27 18.93 19.72
C ALA A 196 -1.83 17.89 18.73
N PRO A 197 -1.53 16.58 18.86
CA PRO A 197 -2.25 15.58 18.09
C PRO A 197 -3.72 15.77 18.42
N ARG A 198 -4.54 16.06 17.41
CA ARG A 198 -5.98 16.10 17.61
C ARG A 198 -6.36 14.79 18.28
N HIS A 199 -7.06 14.88 19.39
CA HIS A 199 -7.54 13.72 20.15
C HIS A 199 -8.10 12.62 19.22
N ASP A 200 -8.76 13.04 18.14
CA ASP A 200 -9.34 12.21 17.10
C ASP A 200 -8.32 11.37 16.34
N VAL A 201 -7.14 11.90 15.98
CA VAL A 201 -6.08 11.16 15.25
C VAL A 201 -5.56 10.02 16.13
N ARG A 202 -5.22 10.28 17.37
CA ARG A 202 -4.76 9.25 18.33
C ARG A 202 -5.83 8.19 18.59
N LEU A 203 -7.09 8.62 18.69
CA LEU A 203 -8.21 7.71 18.90
C LEU A 203 -8.37 6.78 17.68
N VAL A 204 -8.28 7.30 16.47
CA VAL A 204 -8.35 6.51 15.23
C VAL A 204 -7.16 5.56 15.11
N GLU A 205 -5.95 5.95 15.49
CA GLU A 205 -4.78 5.08 15.52
C GLU A 205 -4.96 3.91 16.50
N ARG A 206 -5.43 4.18 17.71
CA ARG A 206 -5.75 3.13 18.68
C ARG A 206 -6.86 2.21 18.16
N PHE A 207 -7.85 2.77 17.50
CA PHE A 207 -8.93 2.00 16.89
C PHE A 207 -8.41 1.07 15.77
N ARG A 208 -7.50 1.55 14.90
CA ARG A 208 -6.85 0.71 13.88
C ARG A 208 -6.10 -0.47 14.49
N LYS A 209 -5.35 -0.26 15.58
CA LYS A 209 -4.67 -1.35 16.29
C LYS A 209 -5.66 -2.40 16.79
N LEU A 210 -6.76 -1.98 17.41
CA LEU A 210 -7.81 -2.90 17.86
C LEU A 210 -8.48 -3.64 16.70
N ILE A 211 -8.67 -2.98 15.55
CA ILE A 211 -9.16 -3.67 14.35
C ILE A 211 -8.18 -4.77 13.93
N ASP A 212 -6.88 -4.48 13.86
CA ASP A 212 -5.86 -5.46 13.48
C ASP A 212 -5.79 -6.65 14.44
N GLU A 213 -6.02 -6.42 15.73
CA GLU A 213 -6.05 -7.47 16.76
C GLU A 213 -7.33 -8.32 16.72
N HIS A 214 -8.47 -7.71 16.35
CA HIS A 214 -9.79 -8.32 16.56
C HIS A 214 -10.66 -8.48 15.29
N TYR A 215 -10.18 -8.19 14.08
CA TYR A 215 -10.99 -8.23 12.86
C TYR A 215 -11.66 -9.59 12.58
N ARG A 216 -11.10 -10.69 13.11
CA ARG A 216 -11.68 -12.04 13.00
C ARG A 216 -12.71 -12.38 14.07
N SER A 217 -12.77 -11.59 15.12
CA SER A 217 -13.63 -11.89 16.28
C SER A 217 -15.08 -11.45 16.08
N ASN A 218 -15.41 -10.84 14.94
CA ASN A 218 -16.75 -10.31 14.64
C ASN A 218 -17.37 -9.47 15.77
N LEU A 219 -16.50 -8.67 16.45
CA LEU A 219 -16.92 -7.83 17.56
C LEU A 219 -17.87 -6.73 17.10
N PRO A 220 -18.95 -6.46 17.86
CA PRO A 220 -19.78 -5.29 17.62
C PRO A 220 -19.00 -4.01 17.85
N LEU A 221 -19.33 -2.94 17.11
CA LEU A 221 -18.64 -1.65 17.21
C LEU A 221 -18.64 -1.08 18.65
N GLN A 222 -19.65 -1.44 19.46
CA GLN A 222 -19.73 -1.03 20.88
C GLN A 222 -18.56 -1.58 21.70
N GLU A 223 -18.10 -2.80 21.43
CA GLU A 223 -16.96 -3.40 22.13
C GLU A 223 -15.66 -2.64 21.82
N TYR A 224 -15.44 -2.26 20.58
CA TYR A 224 -14.30 -1.42 20.21
C TYR A 224 -14.35 -0.05 20.93
N ALA A 225 -15.52 0.56 21.00
CA ALA A 225 -15.66 1.83 21.72
C ALA A 225 -15.40 1.66 23.24
N SER A 226 -15.84 0.55 23.83
CA SER A 226 -15.57 0.19 25.23
C SER A 226 -14.08 -0.03 25.47
N MET A 227 -13.39 -0.77 24.62
CA MET A 227 -11.92 -0.99 24.71
C MET A 227 -11.13 0.32 24.60
N LEU A 228 -11.64 1.27 23.84
CA LEU A 228 -11.05 2.61 23.68
C LEU A 228 -11.41 3.57 24.79
N ALA A 229 -12.33 3.20 25.70
CA ALA A 229 -12.89 4.03 26.75
C ALA A 229 -13.56 5.31 26.18
N VAL A 230 -14.29 5.19 25.07
CA VAL A 230 -15.03 6.30 24.45
C VAL A 230 -16.47 5.90 24.11
N SER A 231 -17.33 6.88 23.88
CA SER A 231 -18.68 6.62 23.37
C SER A 231 -18.63 6.30 21.85
N LEU A 232 -19.65 5.60 21.34
CA LEU A 232 -19.82 5.40 19.90
C LEU A 232 -19.88 6.70 19.11
N VAL A 233 -20.47 7.74 19.69
CA VAL A 233 -20.56 9.07 19.07
C VAL A 233 -19.16 9.67 18.89
N GLN A 234 -18.34 9.62 19.93
CA GLN A 234 -16.94 10.09 19.86
C GLN A 234 -16.13 9.29 18.85
N LEU A 235 -16.23 7.95 18.85
CA LEU A 235 -15.53 7.12 17.89
C LEU A 235 -15.94 7.43 16.43
N ARG A 236 -17.25 7.60 16.18
CA ARG A 236 -17.74 7.97 14.84
C ARG A 236 -17.27 9.36 14.41
N ALA A 237 -17.30 10.33 15.32
CA ALA A 237 -16.82 11.68 15.05
C ALA A 237 -15.33 11.70 14.73
N ALA A 238 -14.51 11.02 15.54
CA ALA A 238 -13.08 10.91 15.33
C ALA A 238 -12.75 10.22 13.99
N CYS A 239 -13.41 9.11 13.65
CA CYS A 239 -13.21 8.42 12.38
C CYS A 239 -13.65 9.28 11.18
N ALA A 240 -14.74 10.02 11.30
CA ALA A 240 -15.18 10.96 10.26
C ALA A 240 -14.18 12.11 10.07
N SER A 241 -13.67 12.68 11.18
CA SER A 241 -12.74 13.81 11.18
C SER A 241 -11.34 13.42 10.70
N ALA A 242 -10.76 12.33 11.24
CA ALA A 242 -9.35 11.97 11.03
C ALA A 242 -9.13 10.89 9.97
N ALA A 243 -10.13 10.06 9.65
CA ALA A 243 -10.02 9.00 8.65
C ALA A 243 -10.98 9.16 7.46
N GLU A 244 -11.90 10.13 7.52
CA GLU A 244 -12.96 10.38 6.54
C GLU A 244 -13.78 9.11 6.16
N LYS A 245 -13.80 8.16 7.06
CA LYS A 245 -14.50 6.87 6.93
C LYS A 245 -15.29 6.59 8.19
N SER A 246 -16.41 5.87 8.06
CA SER A 246 -17.09 5.38 9.27
C SER A 246 -16.28 4.24 9.92
N PRO A 247 -16.37 4.05 11.25
CA PRO A 247 -15.69 2.95 11.94
C PRO A 247 -16.01 1.57 11.31
N THR A 248 -17.26 1.32 10.96
CA THR A 248 -17.69 0.08 10.32
C THR A 248 -16.99 -0.14 8.96
N LYS A 249 -16.84 0.92 8.14
CA LYS A 249 -16.11 0.83 6.88
C LYS A 249 -14.62 0.53 7.09
N MET A 250 -14.02 1.00 8.19
CA MET A 250 -12.63 0.68 8.53
C MET A 250 -12.48 -0.80 8.90
N ILE A 251 -13.39 -1.36 9.69
CA ILE A 251 -13.41 -2.80 10.03
C ILE A 251 -13.62 -3.63 8.76
N HIS A 252 -14.61 -3.27 7.94
CA HIS A 252 -14.89 -3.98 6.67
C HIS A 252 -13.69 -3.96 5.73
N ALA A 253 -13.02 -2.83 5.58
CA ALA A 253 -11.83 -2.70 4.75
C ALA A 253 -10.72 -3.67 5.19
N ARG A 254 -10.49 -3.82 6.51
CA ARG A 254 -9.49 -4.76 7.04
C ARG A 254 -9.86 -6.22 6.75
N ILE A 255 -11.13 -6.57 6.96
CA ILE A 255 -11.64 -7.92 6.67
C ILE A 255 -11.50 -8.23 5.17
N ILE A 256 -11.86 -7.29 4.30
CA ILE A 256 -11.77 -7.45 2.84
C ILE A 256 -10.32 -7.59 2.38
N THR A 257 -9.39 -6.80 2.95
CA THR A 257 -7.96 -6.93 2.64
C THR A 257 -7.46 -8.34 2.93
N GLU A 258 -7.81 -8.89 4.07
CA GLU A 258 -7.40 -10.24 4.45
C GLU A 258 -8.10 -11.32 3.63
N ALA A 259 -9.42 -11.14 3.35
CA ALA A 259 -10.16 -12.04 2.48
C ALA A 259 -9.53 -12.14 1.09
N LYS A 260 -9.17 -11.00 0.49
CA LYS A 260 -8.53 -10.96 -0.82
C LYS A 260 -7.18 -11.65 -0.81
N ARG A 261 -6.38 -11.44 0.24
CA ARG A 261 -5.09 -12.10 0.41
C ARG A 261 -5.25 -13.62 0.41
N GLU A 262 -6.15 -14.16 1.23
CA GLU A 262 -6.39 -15.59 1.28
C GLU A 262 -7.00 -16.15 -0.02
N LEU A 263 -7.78 -15.36 -0.74
CA LEU A 263 -8.30 -15.74 -2.05
C LEU A 263 -7.20 -15.82 -3.12
N ILE A 264 -6.20 -14.95 -3.07
CA ILE A 264 -5.11 -14.88 -4.06
C ILE A 264 -4.05 -15.93 -3.74
N PHE A 265 -3.56 -15.97 -2.51
CA PHE A 265 -2.36 -16.69 -2.12
C PHE A 265 -2.61 -17.93 -1.26
N GLY A 266 -3.76 -18.01 -0.59
CA GLY A 266 -4.10 -19.12 0.29
C GLY A 266 -4.77 -20.28 -0.44
N ASP A 267 -4.66 -21.48 0.15
CA ASP A 267 -5.30 -22.69 -0.38
C ASP A 267 -6.67 -22.97 0.24
N MET A 268 -7.12 -22.14 1.17
CA MET A 268 -8.41 -22.29 1.83
C MET A 268 -9.57 -22.16 0.83
N SER A 269 -10.61 -22.97 0.98
CA SER A 269 -11.86 -22.77 0.26
C SER A 269 -12.53 -21.45 0.66
N VAL A 270 -13.45 -20.94 -0.16
CA VAL A 270 -14.22 -19.72 0.17
C VAL A 270 -14.95 -19.89 1.51
N GLU A 271 -15.46 -21.08 1.78
CA GLU A 271 -16.12 -21.42 3.03
C GLU A 271 -15.16 -21.40 4.22
N GLN A 272 -13.98 -21.98 4.06
CA GLN A 272 -12.92 -21.94 5.09
C GLN A 272 -12.47 -20.52 5.38
N ILE A 273 -12.29 -19.66 4.36
CA ILE A 273 -11.98 -18.24 4.52
C ILE A 273 -13.07 -17.53 5.31
N ALA A 274 -14.35 -17.80 5.01
CA ALA A 274 -15.46 -17.20 5.74
C ALA A 274 -15.40 -17.52 7.24
N PHE A 275 -15.24 -18.79 7.60
CA PHE A 275 -15.14 -19.19 9.00
C PHE A 275 -13.87 -18.67 9.67
N TRP A 276 -12.76 -18.68 8.96
CA TRP A 276 -11.50 -18.15 9.46
C TRP A 276 -11.54 -16.64 9.73
N LEU A 277 -12.33 -15.90 8.95
CA LEU A 277 -12.59 -14.47 9.17
C LEU A 277 -13.69 -14.19 10.22
N GLY A 278 -14.19 -15.22 10.90
CA GLY A 278 -15.19 -15.09 11.97
C GLY A 278 -16.65 -14.99 11.49
N PHE A 279 -16.93 -15.28 10.21
CA PHE A 279 -18.31 -15.36 9.74
C PHE A 279 -18.95 -16.70 10.15
N ALA A 280 -20.14 -16.64 10.69
CA ALA A 280 -20.90 -17.83 11.05
C ALA A 280 -21.49 -18.57 9.83
N ASP A 281 -21.59 -17.90 8.67
CA ASP A 281 -22.21 -18.41 7.45
C ASP A 281 -21.43 -17.94 6.21
N ALA A 282 -21.01 -18.89 5.39
CA ALA A 282 -20.28 -18.63 4.15
C ALA A 282 -21.10 -17.89 3.08
N ALA A 283 -22.43 -18.09 3.08
CA ALA A 283 -23.30 -17.34 2.16
C ALA A 283 -23.40 -15.87 2.57
N TYR A 284 -23.41 -15.58 3.87
CA TYR A 284 -23.36 -14.21 4.37
C TYR A 284 -22.01 -13.55 4.02
N PHE A 285 -20.87 -14.24 4.20
CA PHE A 285 -19.58 -13.77 3.76
C PHE A 285 -19.55 -13.46 2.26
N THR A 286 -20.12 -14.35 1.42
CA THR A 286 -20.17 -14.15 -0.03
C THR A 286 -20.94 -12.88 -0.40
N ARG A 287 -22.09 -12.63 0.25
CA ARG A 287 -22.88 -11.40 0.06
C ARG A 287 -22.12 -10.17 0.53
N PHE A 288 -21.47 -10.25 1.71
CA PHE A 288 -20.64 -9.20 2.26
C PHE A 288 -19.50 -8.84 1.32
N PHE A 289 -18.71 -9.83 0.89
CA PHE A 289 -17.58 -9.62 -0.01
C PHE A 289 -18.04 -9.01 -1.35
N ARG A 290 -19.12 -9.54 -1.94
CA ARG A 290 -19.67 -8.99 -3.19
C ARG A 290 -20.13 -7.54 -3.04
N ARG A 291 -20.71 -7.17 -1.92
CA ARG A 291 -21.14 -5.79 -1.65
C ARG A 291 -19.94 -4.85 -1.55
N GLU A 292 -18.86 -5.26 -0.89
CA GLU A 292 -17.68 -4.41 -0.66
C GLU A 292 -16.73 -4.38 -1.88
N VAL A 293 -16.67 -5.47 -2.69
CA VAL A 293 -15.68 -5.64 -3.78
C VAL A 293 -16.33 -5.56 -5.17
N GLY A 294 -17.65 -5.73 -5.27
CA GLY A 294 -18.39 -5.70 -6.53
C GLY A 294 -18.51 -7.06 -7.22
N GLN A 295 -17.76 -8.10 -6.81
CA GLN A 295 -17.81 -9.44 -7.39
C GLN A 295 -17.76 -10.53 -6.31
N ALA A 296 -18.16 -11.76 -6.67
CA ALA A 296 -18.14 -12.88 -5.73
C ALA A 296 -16.70 -13.33 -5.42
N PRO A 297 -16.44 -13.89 -4.20
CA PRO A 297 -15.10 -14.37 -3.82
C PRO A 297 -14.48 -15.38 -4.79
N SER A 298 -15.29 -16.34 -5.28
CA SER A 298 -14.83 -17.34 -6.25
C SER A 298 -14.44 -16.73 -7.59
N GLN A 299 -15.18 -15.73 -8.06
CA GLN A 299 -14.85 -15.00 -9.28
C GLN A 299 -13.59 -14.18 -9.08
N PHE A 300 -13.47 -13.48 -7.95
CA PHE A 300 -12.25 -12.72 -7.60
C PHE A 300 -11.00 -13.60 -7.60
N ARG A 301 -11.08 -14.80 -6.99
CA ARG A 301 -9.99 -15.79 -7.01
C ARG A 301 -9.62 -16.23 -8.42
N SER A 302 -10.62 -16.57 -9.23
CA SER A 302 -10.39 -17.00 -10.62
C SER A 302 -9.71 -15.92 -11.46
N ASP A 303 -10.12 -14.67 -11.29
CA ASP A 303 -9.56 -13.53 -12.04
C ASP A 303 -8.14 -13.16 -11.59
N ALA A 304 -7.84 -13.34 -10.31
CA ALA A 304 -6.53 -13.01 -9.73
C ALA A 304 -5.47 -14.08 -10.00
N ARG A 305 -5.87 -15.34 -10.24
CA ARG A 305 -4.96 -16.48 -10.52
C ARG A 305 -4.80 -16.77 -12.01
N ARG A 306 -5.41 -15.97 -12.89
CA ARG A 306 -5.20 -15.99 -14.35
C ARG A 306 -4.08 -15.04 -14.75
#